data_d74e9b1f25ba568802ad0dc0d7ac51ed
#
_entry.id   d74e9b1f25ba568802ad0dc0d7ac51ed
#
_cell.length_a   1.000
_cell.length_b   1.000
_cell.length_c   1.000
_cell.angle_alpha   90.00
_cell.angle_beta   90.00
_cell.angle_gamma   90.00
#
_symmetry.space_group_name_H-M   'P 1'
#
loop_
_entity.id
_entity.type
_entity.pdbx_description
1 polymer ?
#
loop_
_entity_poly.entity_id
_entity_poly.type
_entity_poly.pdbx_seq_one_letter_code
_entity_poly.pdbx_strand_id
1 'polypeptide(L)'
;ERYVFQTQNKMTYLVDTTSRGGLETVLTGAICPGDKVLIPAFGRFGYLLAEILERCGADITLLEREWGTVFEPEEIEEALKKDSYKAVAFIHGETSTSMMQPLKEIGEICEKYGALLIVDAVATLGGAEVHVDDWKLSACISGTQNVFQHLQVLH
;
A
#
# COMPACT_ATOMS: atom_id res chain seq x y z
N GLU A 1 9.55 11.76 -11.13
CA GLU A 1 8.92 10.76 -10.29
C GLU A 1 8.74 11.26 -8.86
N ARG A 2 9.81 11.65 -8.16
CA ARG A 2 9.75 12.14 -6.77
C ARG A 2 8.74 13.27 -6.55
N TYR A 3 8.58 14.16 -7.52
CA TYR A 3 7.58 15.23 -7.47
C TYR A 3 6.15 14.68 -7.41
N VAL A 4 5.85 13.65 -8.20
CA VAL A 4 4.51 13.04 -8.25
C VAL A 4 4.20 12.28 -6.96
N PHE A 5 5.18 11.58 -6.39
CA PHE A 5 5.06 10.87 -5.11
C PHE A 5 5.18 11.79 -3.89
N GLN A 6 5.50 13.08 -4.08
CA GLN A 6 5.75 14.01 -2.98
C GLN A 6 6.77 13.44 -1.97
N THR A 7 7.96 13.05 -2.48
CA THR A 7 9.03 12.45 -1.67
C THR A 7 10.40 13.04 -1.99
N GLN A 8 11.25 13.14 -0.98
CA GLN A 8 12.68 13.45 -1.10
C GLN A 8 13.53 12.17 -1.19
N ASN A 9 12.92 10.99 -1.06
CA ASN A 9 13.64 9.72 -1.08
C ASN A 9 14.32 9.51 -2.45
N LYS A 10 15.61 9.20 -2.41
CA LYS A 10 16.41 8.92 -3.62
C LYS A 10 16.10 7.55 -4.23
N MET A 11 15.54 6.64 -3.43
CA MET A 11 15.13 5.29 -3.85
C MET A 11 13.75 5.33 -4.54
N THR A 12 13.66 6.13 -5.60
CA THR A 12 12.46 6.27 -6.44
C THR A 12 12.84 5.92 -7.87
N TYR A 13 12.30 4.82 -8.39
CA TYR A 13 12.65 4.31 -9.72
C TYR A 13 11.46 3.78 -10.50
N LEU A 14 11.68 3.70 -11.81
CA LEU A 14 10.82 2.96 -12.72
C LEU A 14 11.27 1.48 -12.76
N VAL A 15 10.29 0.59 -12.72
CA VAL A 15 10.50 -0.84 -12.93
C VAL A 15 9.74 -1.22 -14.20
N ASP A 16 10.44 -1.82 -15.17
CA ASP A 16 9.84 -2.25 -16.44
C ASP A 16 9.05 -3.54 -16.23
N THR A 17 7.83 -3.37 -15.73
CA THR A 17 6.90 -4.47 -15.42
C THR A 17 5.46 -3.96 -15.34
N THR A 18 4.51 -4.86 -15.10
CA THR A 18 3.15 -4.50 -14.72
C THR A 18 3.12 -3.91 -13.29
N SER A 19 2.05 -3.19 -12.93
CA SER A 19 1.89 -2.70 -11.55
C SER A 19 1.94 -3.83 -10.51
N ARG A 20 1.41 -5.01 -10.86
CA ARG A 20 1.54 -6.21 -10.00
C ARG A 20 3.00 -6.61 -9.80
N GLY A 21 3.80 -6.65 -10.87
CA GLY A 21 5.24 -6.96 -10.76
C GLY A 21 6.01 -5.90 -9.96
N GLY A 22 5.63 -4.62 -10.08
CA GLY A 22 6.14 -3.56 -9.23
C GLY A 22 5.79 -3.78 -7.75
N LEU A 23 4.56 -4.18 -7.46
CA LEU A 23 4.10 -4.51 -6.13
C LEU A 23 4.88 -5.71 -5.55
N GLU A 24 5.00 -6.80 -6.34
CA GLU A 24 5.80 -7.97 -5.95
C GLU A 24 7.27 -7.60 -5.68
N THR A 25 7.86 -6.71 -6.48
CA THR A 25 9.24 -6.25 -6.29
C THR A 25 9.43 -5.57 -4.93
N VAL A 26 8.51 -4.68 -4.54
CA VAL A 26 8.60 -3.99 -3.26
C VAL A 26 8.34 -4.96 -2.10
N LEU A 27 7.31 -5.79 -2.19
CA LEU A 27 6.94 -6.72 -1.12
C LEU A 27 8.04 -7.75 -0.87
N THR A 28 8.62 -8.36 -1.93
CA THR A 28 9.72 -9.32 -1.79
C THR A 28 11.03 -8.68 -1.32
N GLY A 29 11.21 -7.38 -1.57
CA GLY A 29 12.36 -6.62 -1.07
C GLY A 29 12.25 -6.20 0.39
N ALA A 30 11.03 -6.03 0.90
CA ALA A 30 10.76 -5.52 2.25
C ALA A 30 10.39 -6.61 3.26
N ILE A 31 9.83 -7.73 2.80
CA ILE A 31 9.25 -8.78 3.63
C ILE A 31 10.03 -10.09 3.43
N CYS A 32 10.47 -10.68 4.53
CA CYS A 32 11.10 -11.99 4.56
C CYS A 32 10.08 -13.08 4.96
N PRO A 33 10.33 -14.35 4.59
CA PRO A 33 9.50 -15.46 5.09
C PRO A 33 9.43 -15.48 6.62
N GLY A 34 8.20 -15.58 7.13
CA GLY A 34 7.89 -15.54 8.57
C GLY A 34 7.68 -14.15 9.16
N ASP A 35 7.93 -13.06 8.41
CA ASP A 35 7.56 -11.72 8.86
C ASP A 35 6.03 -11.59 8.97
N LYS A 36 5.56 -11.01 10.08
CA LYS A 36 4.14 -10.74 10.27
C LYS A 36 3.71 -9.48 9.52
N VAL A 37 2.67 -9.59 8.73
CA VAL A 37 2.10 -8.49 7.96
C VAL A 37 0.60 -8.35 8.21
N LEU A 38 0.16 -7.15 8.60
CA LEU A 38 -1.25 -6.80 8.71
C LEU A 38 -1.76 -6.32 7.36
N ILE A 39 -2.87 -6.87 6.91
CA ILE A 39 -3.49 -6.51 5.62
C ILE A 39 -4.94 -6.10 5.87
N PRO A 40 -5.24 -4.81 5.95
CA PRO A 40 -6.60 -4.32 5.98
C PRO A 40 -7.24 -4.40 4.60
N ALA A 41 -8.23 -5.28 4.43
CA ALA A 41 -8.90 -5.55 3.16
C ALA A 41 -10.34 -5.05 3.19
N PHE A 42 -10.65 -4.08 2.32
CA PHE A 42 -11.99 -3.50 2.13
C PHE A 42 -12.49 -3.63 0.69
N GLY A 43 -11.85 -4.52 -0.07
CA GLY A 43 -12.21 -4.91 -1.43
C GLY A 43 -11.23 -5.92 -2.01
N ARG A 44 -11.40 -6.22 -3.29
CA ARG A 44 -10.69 -7.30 -3.98
C ARG A 44 -9.15 -7.17 -3.95
N PHE A 45 -8.63 -5.95 -4.07
CA PHE A 45 -7.18 -5.75 -4.18
C PHE A 45 -6.47 -5.93 -2.84
N GLY A 46 -7.17 -5.74 -1.70
CA GLY A 46 -6.67 -6.15 -0.40
C GLY A 46 -6.38 -7.66 -0.31
N TYR A 47 -7.28 -8.49 -0.85
CA TYR A 47 -7.05 -9.95 -0.94
C TYR A 47 -5.91 -10.30 -1.90
N LEU A 48 -5.73 -9.52 -2.98
CA LEU A 48 -4.58 -9.70 -3.88
C LEU A 48 -3.24 -9.46 -3.15
N LEU A 49 -3.16 -8.43 -2.29
CA LEU A 49 -1.98 -8.21 -1.45
C LEU A 49 -1.72 -9.42 -0.55
N ALA A 50 -2.77 -9.97 0.07
CA ALA A 50 -2.67 -11.16 0.90
C ALA A 50 -2.11 -12.35 0.11
N GLU A 51 -2.65 -12.64 -1.08
CA GLU A 51 -2.16 -13.73 -1.94
C GLU A 51 -0.67 -13.58 -2.32
N ILE A 52 -0.22 -12.36 -2.60
CA ILE A 52 1.19 -12.10 -2.95
C ILE A 52 2.07 -12.35 -1.73
N LEU A 53 1.69 -11.82 -0.57
CA LEU A 53 2.46 -11.93 0.66
C LEU A 53 2.52 -13.38 1.19
N GLU A 54 1.43 -14.14 1.07
CA GLU A 54 1.44 -15.58 1.38
C GLU A 54 2.44 -16.35 0.52
N ARG A 55 2.51 -16.04 -0.79
CA ARG A 55 3.50 -16.66 -1.69
C ARG A 55 4.94 -16.26 -1.34
N CYS A 56 5.14 -15.09 -0.75
CA CYS A 56 6.43 -14.66 -0.21
C CYS A 56 6.79 -15.35 1.11
N GLY A 57 5.87 -16.14 1.68
CA GLY A 57 6.06 -16.84 2.96
C GLY A 57 5.83 -15.97 4.19
N ALA A 58 5.19 -14.81 4.05
CA ALA A 58 4.82 -13.97 5.18
C ALA A 58 3.74 -14.64 6.06
N ASP A 59 3.77 -14.33 7.36
CA ASP A 59 2.70 -14.63 8.30
C ASP A 59 1.67 -13.49 8.25
N ILE A 60 0.56 -13.69 7.54
CA ILE A 60 -0.42 -12.64 7.30
C ILE A 60 -1.54 -12.63 8.34
N THR A 61 -1.93 -11.44 8.76
CA THR A 61 -3.17 -11.17 9.48
C THR A 61 -4.08 -10.35 8.58
N LEU A 62 -5.16 -10.96 8.11
CA LEU A 62 -6.16 -10.27 7.29
C LEU A 62 -7.18 -9.62 8.21
N LEU A 63 -7.31 -8.29 8.12
CA LEU A 63 -8.36 -7.52 8.77
C LEU A 63 -9.42 -7.18 7.72
N GLU A 64 -10.57 -7.81 7.81
CA GLU A 64 -11.62 -7.67 6.81
C GLU A 64 -12.65 -6.61 7.21
N ARG A 65 -13.15 -5.91 6.22
CA ARG A 65 -14.21 -4.92 6.38
C ARG A 65 -15.28 -5.08 5.30
N GLU A 66 -16.48 -4.64 5.61
CA GLU A 66 -17.58 -4.62 4.64
C GLU A 66 -17.21 -3.76 3.42
N TRP A 67 -17.46 -4.27 2.23
CA TRP A 67 -17.20 -3.56 0.99
C TRP A 67 -18.02 -2.27 0.90
N GLY A 68 -17.38 -1.19 0.46
CA GLY A 68 -17.98 0.14 0.42
C GLY A 68 -17.77 0.98 1.69
N THR A 69 -16.97 0.46 2.64
CA THR A 69 -16.52 1.20 3.83
C THR A 69 -14.99 1.21 3.90
N VAL A 70 -14.43 2.13 4.68
CA VAL A 70 -12.97 2.24 4.92
C VAL A 70 -12.66 2.03 6.39
N PHE A 71 -11.40 1.74 6.72
CA PHE A 71 -10.95 1.55 8.10
C PHE A 71 -10.78 2.89 8.82
N GLU A 72 -11.23 2.94 10.06
CA GLU A 72 -10.87 4.03 10.96
C GLU A 72 -9.45 3.80 11.50
N PRO A 73 -8.67 4.87 11.76
CA PRO A 73 -7.30 4.75 12.26
C PRO A 73 -7.20 3.93 13.55
N GLU A 74 -8.18 4.04 14.43
CA GLU A 74 -8.27 3.33 15.70
C GLU A 74 -8.34 1.80 15.52
N GLU A 75 -8.98 1.32 14.46
CA GLU A 75 -9.07 -0.11 14.16
C GLU A 75 -7.70 -0.69 13.80
N ILE A 76 -6.90 0.07 13.07
CA ILE A 76 -5.52 -0.29 12.73
C ILE A 76 -4.66 -0.25 13.99
N GLU A 77 -4.80 0.78 14.80
CA GLU A 77 -4.07 0.88 16.06
C GLU A 77 -4.38 -0.27 17.01
N GLU A 78 -5.65 -0.66 17.12
CA GLU A 78 -6.06 -1.82 17.94
C GLU A 78 -5.43 -3.13 17.45
N ALA A 79 -5.32 -3.33 16.14
CA ALA A 79 -4.65 -4.49 15.59
C ALA A 79 -3.15 -4.48 15.92
N LEU A 80 -2.48 -3.32 15.76
CA LEU A 80 -1.06 -3.16 16.05
C LEU A 80 -0.72 -3.26 17.55
N LYS A 81 -1.70 -3.02 18.44
CA LYS A 81 -1.53 -3.24 19.90
C LYS A 81 -1.52 -4.73 20.25
N LYS A 82 -2.20 -5.57 19.48
CA LYS A 82 -2.38 -7.00 19.77
C LYS A 82 -1.16 -7.85 19.42
N ASP A 83 -0.40 -7.42 18.42
CA ASP A 83 0.77 -8.15 17.95
C ASP A 83 1.81 -7.19 17.33
N SER A 84 3.05 -7.67 17.18
CA SER A 84 4.12 -6.93 16.52
C SER A 84 4.15 -7.29 15.04
N TYR A 85 3.90 -6.33 14.17
CA TYR A 85 3.93 -6.49 12.72
C TYR A 85 5.17 -5.85 12.11
N LYS A 86 5.77 -6.55 11.15
CA LYS A 86 6.84 -5.99 10.30
C LYS A 86 6.31 -4.87 9.42
N ALA A 87 5.09 -5.08 8.87
CA ALA A 87 4.48 -4.12 7.95
C ALA A 87 2.95 -4.15 8.05
N VAL A 88 2.36 -3.03 7.66
CA VAL A 88 0.96 -2.90 7.25
C VAL A 88 0.94 -2.68 5.75
N ALA A 89 0.26 -3.54 4.98
CA ALA A 89 0.14 -3.41 3.54
C ALA A 89 -1.28 -2.97 3.17
N PHE A 90 -1.40 -1.82 2.52
CA PHE A 90 -2.67 -1.16 2.23
C PHE A 90 -2.89 -0.89 0.74
N ILE A 91 -4.14 -0.99 0.31
CA ILE A 91 -4.62 -0.39 -0.95
C ILE A 91 -5.12 1.03 -0.63
N HIS A 92 -4.59 2.05 -1.30
CA HIS A 92 -5.08 3.42 -1.13
C HIS A 92 -6.41 3.65 -1.84
N GLY A 93 -6.51 3.24 -3.10
CA GLY A 93 -7.75 3.31 -3.87
C GLY A 93 -8.23 1.94 -4.30
N GLU A 94 -9.30 1.46 -3.69
CA GLU A 94 -9.88 0.16 -3.97
C GLU A 94 -10.94 0.27 -5.07
N THR A 95 -10.56 -0.04 -6.31
CA THR A 95 -11.41 0.15 -7.49
C THR A 95 -12.59 -0.82 -7.54
N SER A 96 -12.53 -1.95 -6.85
CA SER A 96 -13.65 -2.90 -6.79
C SER A 96 -14.82 -2.39 -5.96
N THR A 97 -14.57 -1.44 -5.05
CA THR A 97 -15.59 -0.83 -4.18
C THR A 97 -15.74 0.68 -4.37
N SER A 98 -14.90 1.28 -5.23
CA SER A 98 -14.82 2.73 -5.46
C SER A 98 -14.53 3.53 -4.18
N MET A 99 -13.84 2.93 -3.23
CA MET A 99 -13.47 3.56 -1.97
C MET A 99 -11.99 3.98 -1.97
N MET A 100 -11.70 5.07 -1.26
CA MET A 100 -10.35 5.56 -1.03
C MET A 100 -10.08 5.66 0.47
N GLN A 101 -9.04 4.99 0.93
CA GLN A 101 -8.64 4.92 2.33
C GLN A 101 -7.80 6.14 2.71
N PRO A 102 -8.21 6.99 3.68
CA PRO A 102 -7.34 8.00 4.25
C PRO A 102 -6.15 7.36 4.98
N LEU A 103 -4.92 7.80 4.67
CA LEU A 103 -3.70 7.12 5.14
C LEU A 103 -2.86 7.96 6.12
N LYS A 104 -3.08 9.25 6.23
CA LYS A 104 -2.22 10.13 7.01
C LYS A 104 -2.09 9.69 8.48
N GLU A 105 -3.21 9.54 9.17
CA GLU A 105 -3.23 9.13 10.59
C GLU A 105 -2.76 7.68 10.75
N ILE A 106 -3.07 6.81 9.80
CA ILE A 106 -2.59 5.43 9.78
C ILE A 106 -1.06 5.39 9.66
N GLY A 107 -0.46 6.28 8.87
CA GLY A 107 0.99 6.38 8.76
C GLY A 107 1.66 6.78 10.09
N GLU A 108 1.09 7.74 10.80
CA GLU A 108 1.55 8.13 12.14
C GLU A 108 1.44 6.97 13.15
N ILE A 109 0.37 6.19 13.06
CA ILE A 109 0.16 5.00 13.89
C ILE A 109 1.21 3.93 13.55
N CYS A 110 1.42 3.62 12.26
CA CYS A 110 2.41 2.64 11.85
C CYS A 110 3.82 3.04 12.33
N GLU A 111 4.21 4.31 12.18
CA GLU A 111 5.49 4.82 12.68
C GLU A 111 5.61 4.64 14.20
N LYS A 112 4.56 4.95 14.96
CA LYS A 112 4.50 4.80 16.41
C LYS A 112 4.74 3.36 16.88
N TYR A 113 4.22 2.37 16.14
CA TYR A 113 4.38 0.94 16.45
C TYR A 113 5.57 0.28 15.74
N GLY A 114 6.35 1.03 14.97
CA GLY A 114 7.53 0.55 14.26
C GLY A 114 7.23 -0.39 13.09
N ALA A 115 6.00 -0.36 12.58
CA ALA A 115 5.58 -1.12 11.41
C ALA A 115 5.82 -0.31 10.13
N LEU A 116 6.31 -0.95 9.07
CA LEU A 116 6.39 -0.33 7.75
C LEU A 116 4.97 -0.13 7.18
N LEU A 117 4.68 1.03 6.60
CA LEU A 117 3.44 1.22 5.84
C LEU A 117 3.76 1.12 4.33
N ILE A 118 3.29 0.04 3.69
CA ILE A 118 3.47 -0.24 2.26
C ILE A 118 2.14 -0.01 1.56
N VAL A 119 2.12 0.86 0.56
CA VAL A 119 0.88 1.33 -0.07
C VAL A 119 0.87 1.08 -1.57
N ASP A 120 -0.19 0.44 -2.04
CA ASP A 120 -0.57 0.41 -3.45
C ASP A 120 -1.42 1.64 -3.78
N ALA A 121 -0.85 2.56 -4.55
CA ALA A 121 -1.51 3.77 -5.04
C ALA A 121 -1.74 3.74 -6.57
N VAL A 122 -1.81 2.56 -7.16
CA VAL A 122 -1.97 2.37 -8.62
C VAL A 122 -3.21 3.08 -9.16
N ALA A 123 -4.30 3.07 -8.40
CA ALA A 123 -5.56 3.70 -8.81
C ALA A 123 -5.64 5.21 -8.51
N THR A 124 -4.76 5.73 -7.65
CA THR A 124 -4.93 7.08 -7.07
C THR A 124 -3.81 8.06 -7.39
N LEU A 125 -2.58 7.60 -7.53
CA LEU A 125 -1.44 8.49 -7.78
C LEU A 125 -1.64 9.28 -9.07
N GLY A 126 -1.60 10.60 -8.95
CA GLY A 126 -1.83 11.55 -10.05
C GLY A 126 -3.29 11.96 -10.24
N GLY A 127 -4.26 11.25 -9.65
CA GLY A 127 -5.69 11.59 -9.68
C GLY A 127 -6.23 12.01 -8.31
N ALA A 128 -5.55 11.61 -7.24
CA ALA A 128 -5.84 12.01 -5.88
C ALA A 128 -4.53 12.37 -5.16
N GLU A 129 -4.64 13.00 -4.00
CA GLU A 129 -3.48 13.33 -3.19
C GLU A 129 -2.80 12.05 -2.67
N VAL A 130 -1.48 12.00 -2.82
CA VAL A 130 -0.58 10.98 -2.26
C VAL A 130 0.69 11.69 -1.82
N HIS A 131 0.90 11.80 -0.53
CA HIS A 131 2.05 12.49 0.07
C HIS A 131 2.92 11.48 0.82
N VAL A 132 3.84 10.84 0.11
CA VAL A 132 4.62 9.70 0.64
C VAL A 132 5.36 10.06 1.92
N ASP A 133 6.08 11.18 1.94
CA ASP A 133 6.86 11.60 3.11
C ASP A 133 5.97 12.09 4.25
N ASP A 134 4.98 12.94 3.96
CA ASP A 134 4.09 13.52 4.99
C ASP A 134 3.19 12.47 5.66
N TRP A 135 2.79 11.45 4.90
CA TRP A 135 1.97 10.34 5.41
C TRP A 135 2.81 9.17 5.96
N LYS A 136 4.13 9.32 6.05
CA LYS A 136 5.04 8.31 6.60
C LYS A 136 4.97 6.96 5.87
N LEU A 137 4.72 6.98 4.57
CA LEU A 137 4.72 5.76 3.77
C LEU A 137 6.15 5.23 3.64
N SER A 138 6.38 3.99 4.04
CA SER A 138 7.69 3.34 3.92
C SER A 138 7.98 2.91 2.50
N ALA A 139 6.93 2.56 1.75
CA ALA A 139 6.98 2.33 0.31
C ALA A 139 5.62 2.65 -0.32
N CYS A 140 5.66 3.18 -1.53
CA CYS A 140 4.46 3.49 -2.32
C CYS A 140 4.65 2.99 -3.75
N ILE A 141 3.71 2.21 -4.25
CA ILE A 141 3.73 1.63 -5.58
C ILE A 141 2.64 2.26 -6.42
N SER A 142 2.95 2.56 -7.67
CA SER A 142 1.98 2.98 -8.66
C SER A 142 2.33 2.42 -10.04
N GLY A 143 1.41 2.61 -10.99
CA GLY A 143 1.60 2.23 -12.38
C GLY A 143 0.94 3.23 -13.31
N THR A 144 1.40 3.27 -14.55
CA THR A 144 0.94 4.26 -15.55
C THR A 144 -0.39 3.90 -16.20
N GLN A 145 -0.91 2.68 -16.00
CA GLN A 145 -2.09 2.19 -16.72
C GLN A 145 -3.43 2.82 -16.32
N ASN A 146 -3.53 3.47 -15.18
CA ASN A 146 -4.76 4.10 -14.73
C ASN A 146 -4.76 5.61 -15.02
N VAL A 147 -4.21 6.41 -14.13
CA VAL A 147 -4.28 7.87 -14.20
C VAL A 147 -3.38 8.45 -15.30
N PHE A 148 -2.23 7.82 -15.57
CA PHE A 148 -1.23 8.30 -16.53
C PHE A 148 -1.40 7.72 -17.94
N GLN A 149 -2.52 7.06 -18.25
CA GLN A 149 -2.76 6.41 -19.56
C GLN A 149 -2.54 7.29 -20.78
N HIS A 150 -2.71 8.60 -20.65
CA HIS A 150 -2.50 9.53 -21.77
C HIS A 150 -1.02 9.78 -22.12
N LEU A 151 -0.08 9.34 -21.28
CA LEU A 151 1.35 9.45 -21.58
C LEU A 151 1.90 8.29 -22.42
N GLN A 152 1.12 7.20 -22.61
CA GLN A 152 1.54 6.04 -23.42
C GLN A 152 1.23 6.19 -24.91
N VAL A 153 0.51 7.22 -25.35
CA VAL A 153 0.06 7.40 -26.74
C VAL A 153 0.96 8.33 -27.55
N LEU A 154 2.06 8.79 -27.01
CA LEU A 154 3.01 9.71 -27.69
C LEU A 154 4.33 9.02 -28.03
N HIS A 155 4.26 7.88 -28.68
CA HIS A 155 5.40 7.26 -29.41
C HIS A 155 5.04 6.97 -30.84
#